data_134dc158f97d99fc6d6ceb4dd5e87abf
#
_entry.id   134dc158f97d99fc6d6ceb4dd5e87abf
#
_cell.length_a   1.000
_cell.length_b   1.000
_cell.length_c   1.000
_cell.angle_alpha   90.00
_cell.angle_beta   90.00
_cell.angle_gamma   90.00
#
_symmetry.space_group_name_H-M   'P 1'
#
loop_
_entity.id
_entity.type
_entity.pdbx_description
1 polymer ?
#
loop_
_entity_poly.entity_id
_entity_poly.type
_entity_poly.pdbx_seq_one_letter_code
_entity_poly.pdbx_strand_id
1 'polypeptide(L)'
;MSSPQDIEAPAVDEKKIVIVSDQDQSDTTSERNGETDLVAVEGQYTKEEYHKLKRKVDKYLLPLMWICYGIQQTDKTALGTQAIFGLRQDTGLKGQEYSWLTTIFYITYMCFEFPSNIVLQRYKMGRTLSVYMICWGIIVLCIGFAQNFTHLIVLRALQGAFECCISPGFMLLVGTWYKTREHASRSLVFQSANAGFGVIASLIMYAIGASTQHKEGAQPWRYISFFLGSLTTAIGCLCLFLLGTPSEVRWLTQAEKDMASARIISNNTGHDRTAIKGWKWKQVGECCRDPIFWFAGVNAFLSSVPNGGLTTFGSIIMTSFGFNNLQTILIDIPRSVMSVIIFICVGLLTSKKANLRLWIMATSVLPPFAGFLGMSLLPNDPAIKWTKWGCYFITVPFVLGLFLAWTLIPSNIAGRTKRTMTSSFTFVGYCVGNMVGSQIFKAQDAPKYTPGTIGCAICFGIQFALILTWRFVLVRRNKQRDAAMAVDGLTVEERAKRGKELGEQDYTDFENPYVSAPGLICCSLFANIEPAVPLHTLEYPWVEYSPVSFRS
;
A
#
# COMPACT_ATOMS: atom_id res chain seq x y z
N MET A 1 -39.89 25.10 -35.63
CA MET A 1 -40.91 25.31 -34.58
C MET A 1 -41.38 23.94 -34.13
N SER A 2 -40.81 23.43 -33.04
CA SER A 2 -41.33 22.29 -32.27
C SER A 2 -40.77 22.45 -30.88
N SER A 3 -41.68 22.56 -29.90
CA SER A 3 -41.47 22.86 -28.47
C SER A 3 -40.73 21.74 -27.74
N PRO A 4 -40.06 22.04 -26.62
CA PRO A 4 -39.40 21.05 -25.77
C PRO A 4 -40.46 20.27 -24.97
N GLN A 5 -40.28 18.95 -24.92
CA GLN A 5 -41.06 18.06 -24.06
C GLN A 5 -40.52 18.11 -22.65
N ASP A 6 -41.43 18.38 -21.71
CA ASP A 6 -41.23 18.30 -20.27
C ASP A 6 -40.95 16.85 -19.87
N ILE A 7 -39.83 16.63 -19.18
CA ILE A 7 -39.50 15.36 -18.52
C ILE A 7 -40.04 15.42 -17.10
N GLU A 8 -41.22 14.86 -16.88
CA GLU A 8 -41.78 14.61 -15.56
C GLU A 8 -40.93 13.63 -14.77
N ALA A 9 -40.67 13.97 -13.52
CA ALA A 9 -40.02 13.10 -12.54
C ALA A 9 -40.99 11.96 -12.14
N PRO A 10 -40.53 10.71 -12.02
CA PRO A 10 -41.40 9.60 -11.62
C PRO A 10 -41.84 9.76 -10.17
N ALA A 11 -43.16 9.68 -9.96
CA ALA A 11 -43.82 9.66 -8.66
C ALA A 11 -43.38 8.45 -7.83
N VAL A 12 -43.14 8.68 -6.54
CA VAL A 12 -42.86 7.63 -5.55
C VAL A 12 -44.15 6.89 -5.26
N ASP A 13 -44.21 5.63 -5.66
CA ASP A 13 -45.31 4.72 -5.39
C ASP A 13 -45.18 4.15 -3.96
N GLU A 14 -46.02 4.63 -3.04
CA GLU A 14 -46.22 4.04 -1.73
C GLU A 14 -47.08 2.78 -1.86
N LYS A 15 -46.55 1.66 -1.37
CA LYS A 15 -47.20 0.36 -1.09
C LYS A 15 -46.80 -0.79 -2.01
N LYS A 16 -45.74 -1.49 -1.58
CA LYS A 16 -45.72 -2.95 -1.61
C LYS A 16 -45.03 -3.48 -0.35
N ILE A 17 -45.84 -3.79 0.64
CA ILE A 17 -45.45 -4.63 1.76
C ILE A 17 -45.35 -6.05 1.21
N VAL A 18 -44.15 -6.55 1.04
CA VAL A 18 -43.88 -7.97 0.79
C VAL A 18 -43.68 -8.63 2.13
N ILE A 19 -44.60 -9.50 2.50
CA ILE A 19 -44.50 -10.38 3.67
C ILE A 19 -43.38 -11.38 3.36
N VAL A 20 -42.26 -11.23 4.06
CA VAL A 20 -41.15 -12.20 4.07
C VAL A 20 -41.40 -13.15 5.25
N SER A 21 -41.28 -14.45 5.00
CA SER A 21 -41.57 -15.54 5.92
C SER A 21 -40.72 -15.50 7.21
N ASP A 22 -41.27 -15.91 8.32
CA ASP A 22 -40.82 -15.83 9.71
C ASP A 22 -39.48 -16.52 10.07
N GLN A 23 -38.75 -17.09 9.15
CA GLN A 23 -37.47 -17.76 9.45
C GLN A 23 -36.21 -16.85 9.36
N ASP A 24 -36.28 -15.71 8.66
CA ASP A 24 -35.15 -14.77 8.54
C ASP A 24 -35.15 -13.64 9.59
N GLN A 25 -36.18 -13.57 10.45
CA GLN A 25 -36.31 -12.49 11.43
C GLN A 25 -35.50 -12.69 12.73
N SER A 26 -35.09 -13.92 13.07
CA SER A 26 -34.38 -14.18 14.32
C SER A 26 -32.94 -13.71 14.33
N ASP A 27 -32.25 -13.80 13.18
CA ASP A 27 -30.84 -13.35 13.08
C ASP A 27 -30.71 -11.82 12.96
N THR A 28 -31.65 -11.17 12.25
CA THR A 28 -31.64 -9.71 12.09
C THR A 28 -32.04 -8.94 13.35
N THR A 29 -32.84 -9.51 14.23
CA THR A 29 -33.19 -8.90 15.51
C THR A 29 -32.09 -8.98 16.56
N SER A 30 -31.32 -10.06 16.58
CA SER A 30 -30.17 -10.21 17.48
C SER A 30 -29.02 -9.23 17.10
N GLU A 31 -28.77 -9.02 15.81
CA GLU A 31 -27.77 -8.07 15.34
C GLU A 31 -28.21 -6.61 15.55
N ARG A 32 -29.48 -6.27 15.30
CA ARG A 32 -30.03 -4.93 15.57
C ARG A 32 -30.00 -4.57 17.05
N ASN A 33 -30.30 -5.49 17.94
CA ASN A 33 -30.21 -5.26 19.38
C ASN A 33 -28.77 -5.04 19.82
N GLY A 34 -27.82 -5.83 19.30
CA GLY A 34 -26.38 -5.63 19.56
C GLY A 34 -25.83 -4.29 19.05
N GLU A 35 -26.33 -3.81 17.91
CA GLU A 35 -25.90 -2.53 17.33
C GLU A 35 -26.51 -1.32 18.09
N THR A 36 -27.75 -1.44 18.53
CA THR A 36 -28.42 -0.41 19.36
C THR A 36 -27.74 -0.31 20.72
N ASP A 37 -27.34 -1.42 21.33
CA ASP A 37 -26.58 -1.46 22.57
C ASP A 37 -25.19 -0.82 22.41
N LEU A 38 -24.49 -1.06 21.30
CA LEU A 38 -23.17 -0.48 21.04
C LEU A 38 -23.22 1.02 20.74
N VAL A 39 -24.26 1.53 20.08
CA VAL A 39 -24.49 2.98 19.89
C VAL A 39 -24.79 3.67 21.21
N ALA A 40 -25.54 3.01 22.10
CA ALA A 40 -25.77 3.50 23.47
C ALA A 40 -24.48 3.58 24.27
N VAL A 41 -23.53 2.67 24.03
CA VAL A 41 -22.20 2.63 24.66
C VAL A 41 -21.28 3.76 24.19
N GLU A 42 -21.39 4.26 22.94
CA GLU A 42 -20.55 5.38 22.47
C GLU A 42 -20.74 6.66 23.30
N GLY A 43 -21.94 6.91 23.82
CA GLY A 43 -22.26 8.07 24.69
C GLY A 43 -21.82 7.94 26.15
N GLN A 44 -21.44 6.76 26.60
CA GLN A 44 -21.09 6.49 28.01
C GLN A 44 -19.63 6.81 28.37
N TYR A 45 -18.73 6.89 27.40
CA TYR A 45 -17.29 7.10 27.66
C TYR A 45 -16.83 8.52 27.36
N THR A 46 -15.90 8.99 28.19
CA THR A 46 -15.30 10.31 28.06
C THR A 46 -14.27 10.37 26.93
N LYS A 47 -14.00 11.56 26.40
CA LYS A 47 -12.94 11.77 25.38
C LYS A 47 -11.56 11.33 25.89
N GLU A 48 -11.31 11.43 27.19
CA GLU A 48 -10.04 11.02 27.81
C GLU A 48 -9.87 9.50 27.83
N GLU A 49 -10.92 8.74 28.09
CA GLU A 49 -10.90 7.28 28.07
C GLU A 49 -10.66 6.76 26.65
N TYR A 50 -11.30 7.35 25.64
CA TYR A 50 -11.01 7.05 24.24
C TYR A 50 -9.56 7.37 23.87
N HIS A 51 -8.97 8.43 24.44
CA HIS A 51 -7.58 8.79 24.19
C HIS A 51 -6.60 7.80 24.84
N LYS A 52 -6.90 7.33 26.06
CA LYS A 52 -6.13 6.29 26.77
C LYS A 52 -6.18 4.96 26.01
N LEU A 53 -7.37 4.54 25.60
CA LEU A 53 -7.55 3.34 24.78
C LEU A 53 -6.73 3.42 23.47
N LYS A 54 -6.84 4.53 22.75
CA LYS A 54 -6.11 4.76 21.50
C LYS A 54 -4.60 4.66 21.70
N ARG A 55 -4.04 5.30 22.75
CA ARG A 55 -2.61 5.20 23.07
C ARG A 55 -2.20 3.76 23.39
N LYS A 56 -3.06 3.00 24.08
CA LYS A 56 -2.83 1.59 24.38
C LYS A 56 -2.81 0.77 23.09
N VAL A 57 -3.77 0.95 22.19
CA VAL A 57 -3.82 0.29 20.88
C VAL A 57 -2.59 0.65 20.03
N ASP A 58 -2.27 1.94 19.89
CA ASP A 58 -1.11 2.41 19.15
C ASP A 58 0.20 1.78 19.69
N LYS A 59 0.34 1.61 21.03
CA LYS A 59 1.51 1.03 21.66
C LYS A 59 1.73 -0.46 21.34
N TYR A 60 0.65 -1.25 21.24
CA TYR A 60 0.74 -2.69 20.99
C TYR A 60 0.71 -3.01 19.49
N LEU A 61 -0.18 -2.38 18.74
CA LEU A 61 -0.46 -2.76 17.36
C LEU A 61 0.52 -2.16 16.36
N LEU A 62 0.81 -0.85 16.46
CA LEU A 62 1.64 -0.19 15.45
C LEU A 62 3.08 -0.72 15.39
N PRO A 63 3.81 -0.93 16.52
CA PRO A 63 5.15 -1.50 16.45
C PRO A 63 5.15 -2.92 15.86
N LEU A 64 4.15 -3.74 16.22
CA LEU A 64 4.02 -5.09 15.69
C LEU A 64 3.80 -5.08 14.19
N MET A 65 2.85 -4.28 13.69
CA MET A 65 2.60 -4.11 12.26
C MET A 65 3.83 -3.54 11.54
N TRP A 66 4.55 -2.61 12.16
CA TRP A 66 5.77 -2.03 11.60
C TRP A 66 6.86 -3.09 11.41
N ILE A 67 7.10 -3.93 12.42
CA ILE A 67 8.08 -5.03 12.34
C ILE A 67 7.66 -6.03 11.26
N CYS A 68 6.39 -6.50 11.26
CA CYS A 68 5.89 -7.46 10.28
C CYS A 68 6.04 -6.95 8.84
N TYR A 69 5.69 -5.69 8.60
CA TYR A 69 5.78 -5.07 7.27
C TYR A 69 7.24 -4.85 6.84
N GLY A 70 8.10 -4.51 7.81
CA GLY A 70 9.54 -4.37 7.58
C GLY A 70 10.21 -5.69 7.22
N ILE A 71 9.87 -6.79 7.90
CA ILE A 71 10.34 -8.14 7.56
C ILE A 71 9.88 -8.51 6.15
N GLN A 72 8.62 -8.25 5.81
CA GLN A 72 8.07 -8.54 4.48
C GLN A 72 8.88 -7.85 3.37
N GLN A 73 9.20 -6.59 3.54
CA GLN A 73 10.00 -5.85 2.56
C GLN A 73 11.44 -6.36 2.50
N THR A 74 12.04 -6.65 3.66
CA THR A 74 13.40 -7.18 3.73
C THR A 74 13.52 -8.52 3.02
N ASP A 75 12.54 -9.40 3.20
CA ASP A 75 12.54 -10.72 2.57
C ASP A 75 12.46 -10.64 1.03
N LYS A 76 11.67 -9.70 0.50
CA LYS A 76 11.64 -9.43 -0.95
C LYS A 76 13.00 -8.98 -1.50
N THR A 77 13.73 -8.15 -0.77
CA THR A 77 15.03 -7.62 -1.19
C THR A 77 16.20 -8.56 -0.86
N ALA A 78 16.02 -9.47 0.09
CA ALA A 78 17.05 -10.41 0.54
C ALA A 78 17.58 -11.30 -0.60
N LEU A 79 16.75 -11.65 -1.59
CA LEU A 79 17.16 -12.44 -2.74
C LEU A 79 18.35 -11.81 -3.48
N GLY A 80 18.32 -10.46 -3.68
CA GLY A 80 19.44 -9.74 -4.29
C GLY A 80 20.71 -9.79 -3.44
N THR A 81 20.58 -9.67 -2.11
CA THR A 81 21.71 -9.80 -1.19
C THR A 81 22.26 -11.22 -1.14
N GLN A 82 21.39 -12.24 -1.12
CA GLN A 82 21.80 -13.65 -1.18
C GLN A 82 22.53 -13.98 -2.48
N ALA A 83 22.14 -13.38 -3.60
CA ALA A 83 22.77 -13.59 -4.89
C ALA A 83 24.24 -13.16 -4.92
N ILE A 84 24.59 -12.04 -4.26
CA ILE A 84 25.98 -11.57 -4.18
C ILE A 84 26.82 -12.39 -3.17
N PHE A 85 26.17 -13.12 -2.25
CA PHE A 85 26.83 -14.02 -1.30
C PHE A 85 26.86 -15.49 -1.76
N GLY A 86 26.72 -15.76 -3.05
CA GLY A 86 26.98 -17.06 -3.64
C GLY A 86 25.74 -17.92 -3.91
N LEU A 87 24.52 -17.46 -3.65
CA LEU A 87 23.30 -18.24 -3.91
C LEU A 87 23.27 -18.85 -5.32
N ARG A 88 23.61 -18.05 -6.36
CA ARG A 88 23.56 -18.47 -7.75
C ARG A 88 24.58 -19.56 -8.08
N GLN A 89 25.79 -19.47 -7.51
CA GLN A 89 26.89 -20.40 -7.72
C GLN A 89 26.62 -21.73 -6.98
N ASP A 90 26.27 -21.63 -5.70
CA ASP A 90 26.07 -22.79 -4.82
C ASP A 90 24.88 -23.65 -5.21
N THR A 91 23.84 -23.04 -5.80
CA THR A 91 22.65 -23.78 -6.29
C THR A 91 22.69 -24.06 -7.78
N GLY A 92 23.77 -23.68 -8.47
CA GLY A 92 24.00 -23.97 -9.90
C GLY A 92 23.00 -23.33 -10.85
N LEU A 93 22.48 -22.13 -10.52
CA LEU A 93 21.49 -21.42 -11.35
C LEU A 93 22.08 -21.01 -12.70
N LYS A 94 21.38 -21.33 -13.79
CA LYS A 94 21.78 -21.08 -15.17
C LYS A 94 20.85 -20.09 -15.86
N GLY A 95 21.40 -19.27 -16.76
CA GLY A 95 20.63 -18.37 -17.60
C GLY A 95 19.66 -17.49 -16.81
N GLN A 96 18.38 -17.58 -17.11
CA GLN A 96 17.31 -16.79 -16.49
C GLN A 96 16.66 -17.45 -15.25
N GLU A 97 17.16 -18.59 -14.78
CA GLU A 97 16.57 -19.29 -13.62
C GLU A 97 16.50 -18.40 -12.38
N TYR A 98 17.49 -17.52 -12.18
CA TYR A 98 17.47 -16.55 -11.10
C TYR A 98 16.28 -15.55 -11.20
N SER A 99 15.99 -15.05 -12.39
CA SER A 99 14.83 -14.16 -12.65
C SER A 99 13.50 -14.89 -12.43
N TRP A 100 13.44 -16.18 -12.75
CA TRP A 100 12.26 -17.01 -12.53
C TRP A 100 11.91 -17.18 -11.05
N LEU A 101 12.87 -17.09 -10.12
CA LEU A 101 12.60 -17.13 -8.68
C LEU A 101 11.74 -15.94 -8.23
N THR A 102 11.91 -14.76 -8.82
CA THR A 102 11.06 -13.59 -8.56
C THR A 102 9.74 -13.69 -9.32
N THR A 103 9.77 -14.16 -10.56
CA THR A 103 8.57 -14.30 -11.39
C THR A 103 7.56 -15.26 -10.76
N ILE A 104 7.99 -16.46 -10.34
CA ILE A 104 7.10 -17.45 -9.73
C ILE A 104 6.49 -16.96 -8.41
N PHE A 105 7.29 -16.23 -7.62
CA PHE A 105 6.81 -15.58 -6.41
C PHE A 105 5.62 -14.66 -6.70
N TYR A 106 5.72 -13.77 -7.69
CA TYR A 106 4.63 -12.85 -8.03
C TYR A 106 3.45 -13.54 -8.72
N ILE A 107 3.66 -14.62 -9.47
CA ILE A 107 2.57 -15.44 -10.03
C ILE A 107 1.73 -16.01 -8.90
N THR A 108 2.35 -16.68 -7.94
CA THR A 108 1.63 -17.30 -6.82
C THR A 108 1.05 -16.23 -5.88
N TYR A 109 1.76 -15.14 -5.64
CA TYR A 109 1.28 -14.00 -4.88
C TYR A 109 -0.05 -13.47 -5.48
N MET A 110 -0.09 -13.24 -6.80
CA MET A 110 -1.28 -12.76 -7.50
C MET A 110 -2.43 -13.79 -7.47
N CYS A 111 -2.15 -15.06 -7.68
CA CYS A 111 -3.17 -16.12 -7.71
C CYS A 111 -3.78 -16.37 -6.33
N PHE A 112 -2.98 -16.30 -5.26
CA PHE A 112 -3.43 -16.63 -3.91
C PHE A 112 -3.97 -15.44 -3.13
N GLU A 113 -3.81 -14.20 -3.58
CA GLU A 113 -4.32 -13.02 -2.87
C GLU A 113 -5.84 -13.06 -2.71
N PHE A 114 -6.60 -13.36 -3.78
CA PHE A 114 -8.06 -13.43 -3.71
C PHE A 114 -8.55 -14.53 -2.77
N PRO A 115 -8.10 -15.81 -2.90
CA PRO A 115 -8.44 -16.86 -1.95
C PRO A 115 -8.07 -16.50 -0.51
N SER A 116 -6.89 -15.94 -0.28
CA SER A 116 -6.42 -15.55 1.04
C SER A 116 -7.28 -14.45 1.67
N ASN A 117 -7.74 -13.47 0.88
CA ASN A 117 -8.65 -12.44 1.36
C ASN A 117 -10.02 -13.01 1.77
N ILE A 118 -10.53 -14.03 1.06
CA ILE A 118 -11.76 -14.74 1.47
C ILE A 118 -11.53 -15.47 2.81
N VAL A 119 -10.39 -16.13 2.97
CA VAL A 119 -10.02 -16.80 4.23
C VAL A 119 -9.94 -15.80 5.39
N LEU A 120 -9.30 -14.62 5.18
CA LEU A 120 -9.19 -13.54 6.17
C LEU A 120 -10.55 -13.00 6.62
N GLN A 121 -11.53 -12.96 5.72
CA GLN A 121 -12.87 -12.48 6.04
C GLN A 121 -13.73 -13.55 6.73
N ARG A 122 -13.49 -14.83 6.43
CA ARG A 122 -14.29 -15.95 6.95
C ARG A 122 -13.84 -16.42 8.34
N TYR A 123 -12.55 -16.32 8.65
CA TYR A 123 -11.96 -16.79 9.89
C TYR A 123 -11.49 -15.62 10.78
N LYS A 124 -11.07 -15.93 12.02
CA LYS A 124 -10.50 -14.95 12.96
C LYS A 124 -9.24 -14.31 12.36
N MET A 125 -9.33 -13.03 12.04
CA MET A 125 -8.33 -12.30 11.25
C MET A 125 -6.93 -12.37 11.86
N GLY A 126 -6.80 -12.14 13.18
CA GLY A 126 -5.51 -12.16 13.85
C GLY A 126 -4.83 -13.51 13.80
N ARG A 127 -5.59 -14.59 14.05
CA ARG A 127 -5.06 -15.96 13.98
C ARG A 127 -4.67 -16.35 12.56
N THR A 128 -5.50 -16.03 11.58
CA THR A 128 -5.23 -16.33 10.18
C THR A 128 -3.96 -15.65 9.72
N LEU A 129 -3.80 -14.33 9.95
CA LEU A 129 -2.58 -13.61 9.60
C LEU A 129 -1.34 -14.20 10.27
N SER A 130 -1.44 -14.58 11.56
CA SER A 130 -0.33 -15.17 12.29
C SER A 130 0.07 -16.53 11.72
N VAL A 131 -0.89 -17.39 11.37
CA VAL A 131 -0.61 -18.71 10.74
C VAL A 131 0.06 -18.53 9.38
N TYR A 132 -0.45 -17.62 8.55
CA TYR A 132 0.18 -17.30 7.25
C TYR A 132 1.63 -16.84 7.45
N MET A 133 1.88 -15.99 8.45
CA MET A 133 3.21 -15.48 8.76
C MET A 133 4.16 -16.57 9.27
N ILE A 134 3.67 -17.51 10.10
CA ILE A 134 4.46 -18.65 10.58
C ILE A 134 4.82 -19.57 9.42
N CYS A 135 3.85 -19.91 8.57
CA CYS A 135 4.09 -20.75 7.39
C CYS A 135 5.11 -20.08 6.44
N TRP A 136 4.94 -18.78 6.17
CA TRP A 136 5.89 -18.01 5.38
C TRP A 136 7.30 -18.04 6.01
N GLY A 137 7.43 -17.81 7.32
CA GLY A 137 8.72 -17.84 8.01
C GLY A 137 9.42 -19.20 7.93
N ILE A 138 8.67 -20.31 8.08
CA ILE A 138 9.19 -21.67 7.92
C ILE A 138 9.67 -21.89 6.48
N ILE A 139 8.93 -21.43 5.47
CA ILE A 139 9.32 -21.54 4.07
C ILE A 139 10.63 -20.79 3.80
N VAL A 140 10.77 -19.56 4.32
CA VAL A 140 12.02 -18.77 4.20
C VAL A 140 13.19 -19.47 4.90
N LEU A 141 12.96 -20.09 6.05
CA LEU A 141 13.97 -20.91 6.73
C LEU A 141 14.37 -22.11 5.86
N CYS A 142 13.41 -22.78 5.21
CA CYS A 142 13.68 -23.90 4.30
C CYS A 142 14.48 -23.48 3.06
N ILE A 143 14.41 -22.22 2.61
CA ILE A 143 15.27 -21.70 1.52
C ILE A 143 16.74 -21.87 1.88
N GLY A 144 17.14 -21.73 3.15
CA GLY A 144 18.50 -21.95 3.62
C GLY A 144 19.03 -23.37 3.40
N PHE A 145 18.16 -24.37 3.21
CA PHE A 145 18.52 -25.76 2.91
C PHE A 145 18.47 -26.10 1.41
N ALA A 146 18.09 -25.15 0.55
CA ALA A 146 18.00 -25.37 -0.88
C ALA A 146 19.37 -25.71 -1.50
N GLN A 147 19.37 -26.64 -2.47
CA GLN A 147 20.59 -27.14 -3.14
C GLN A 147 20.56 -26.90 -4.65
N ASN A 148 19.40 -26.70 -5.23
CA ASN A 148 19.22 -26.60 -6.68
C ASN A 148 18.04 -25.66 -7.04
N PHE A 149 17.89 -25.40 -8.32
CA PHE A 149 16.81 -24.55 -8.85
C PHE A 149 15.42 -25.08 -8.48
N THR A 150 15.17 -26.39 -8.55
CA THR A 150 13.86 -26.96 -8.25
C THR A 150 13.44 -26.73 -6.80
N HIS A 151 14.36 -26.86 -5.84
CA HIS A 151 14.07 -26.54 -4.44
C HIS A 151 13.73 -25.07 -4.27
N LEU A 152 14.51 -24.18 -4.88
CA LEU A 152 14.30 -22.73 -4.79
C LEU A 152 12.97 -22.30 -5.40
N ILE A 153 12.62 -22.81 -6.60
CA ILE A 153 11.41 -22.36 -7.31
C ILE A 153 10.14 -22.79 -6.58
N VAL A 154 10.12 -24.01 -6.01
CA VAL A 154 8.99 -24.50 -5.20
C VAL A 154 8.85 -23.69 -3.93
N LEU A 155 9.95 -23.43 -3.20
CA LEU A 155 9.92 -22.64 -1.96
C LEU A 155 9.51 -21.19 -2.25
N ARG A 156 9.95 -20.59 -3.35
CA ARG A 156 9.52 -19.24 -3.77
C ARG A 156 8.04 -19.18 -4.16
N ALA A 157 7.52 -20.23 -4.80
CA ALA A 157 6.09 -20.32 -5.10
C ALA A 157 5.26 -20.39 -3.82
N LEU A 158 5.64 -21.23 -2.87
CA LEU A 158 4.98 -21.32 -1.56
C LEU A 158 5.10 -20.01 -0.76
N GLN A 159 6.27 -19.38 -0.79
CA GLN A 159 6.49 -18.08 -0.15
C GLN A 159 5.50 -17.03 -0.68
N GLY A 160 5.34 -16.89 -2.00
CA GLY A 160 4.38 -15.98 -2.60
C GLY A 160 2.94 -16.27 -2.16
N ALA A 161 2.56 -17.55 -2.08
CA ALA A 161 1.22 -17.96 -1.66
C ALA A 161 0.88 -17.63 -0.19
N PHE A 162 1.86 -17.69 0.72
CA PHE A 162 1.63 -17.36 2.14
C PHE A 162 1.91 -15.90 2.49
N GLU A 163 2.75 -15.21 1.73
CA GLU A 163 3.05 -13.80 1.98
C GLU A 163 1.95 -12.85 1.49
N CYS A 164 1.14 -13.24 0.48
CA CYS A 164 0.18 -12.38 -0.22
C CYS A 164 -0.88 -11.75 0.70
N CYS A 165 -1.28 -12.41 1.79
CA CYS A 165 -2.35 -11.93 2.66
C CYS A 165 -1.91 -10.84 3.64
N ILE A 166 -0.61 -10.60 3.85
CA ILE A 166 -0.10 -9.72 4.91
C ILE A 166 -0.49 -8.26 4.66
N SER A 167 -0.22 -7.74 3.46
CA SER A 167 -0.52 -6.34 3.13
C SER A 167 -2.02 -6.02 3.15
N PRO A 168 -2.91 -6.78 2.47
CA PRO A 168 -4.34 -6.54 2.55
C PRO A 168 -4.90 -6.82 3.95
N GLY A 169 -4.39 -7.82 4.66
CA GLY A 169 -4.81 -8.13 6.02
C GLY A 169 -4.52 -7.01 7.01
N PHE A 170 -3.38 -6.35 6.91
CA PHE A 170 -3.08 -5.19 7.77
C PHE A 170 -3.94 -3.97 7.43
N MET A 171 -4.27 -3.76 6.16
CA MET A 171 -5.22 -2.69 5.79
C MET A 171 -6.62 -2.95 6.35
N LEU A 172 -7.10 -4.20 6.29
CA LEU A 172 -8.35 -4.60 6.93
C LEU A 172 -8.28 -4.41 8.45
N LEU A 173 -7.18 -4.81 9.08
CA LEU A 173 -6.97 -4.67 10.52
C LEU A 173 -7.01 -3.21 10.97
N VAL A 174 -6.37 -2.28 10.23
CA VAL A 174 -6.47 -0.84 10.50
C VAL A 174 -7.93 -0.37 10.47
N GLY A 175 -8.74 -0.90 9.53
CA GLY A 175 -10.16 -0.61 9.44
C GLY A 175 -10.96 -1.05 10.67
N THR A 176 -10.52 -2.10 11.38
CA THR A 176 -11.20 -2.62 12.59
C THR A 176 -10.79 -1.91 13.89
N TRP A 177 -9.73 -1.09 13.88
CA TRP A 177 -9.22 -0.44 15.09
C TRP A 177 -9.34 1.08 15.08
N TYR A 178 -9.32 1.72 13.91
CA TYR A 178 -9.17 3.16 13.79
C TYR A 178 -10.34 3.82 13.04
N LYS A 179 -10.65 5.07 13.40
CA LYS A 179 -11.62 5.87 12.64
C LYS A 179 -11.09 6.18 11.24
N THR A 180 -11.95 6.28 10.24
CA THR A 180 -11.58 6.53 8.83
C THR A 180 -10.59 7.68 8.64
N ARG A 181 -10.74 8.77 9.40
CA ARG A 181 -9.81 9.91 9.39
C ARG A 181 -8.41 9.60 9.93
N GLU A 182 -8.27 8.51 10.70
CA GLU A 182 -7.00 8.08 11.30
C GLU A 182 -6.28 7.03 10.45
N HIS A 183 -6.97 6.37 9.51
CA HIS A 183 -6.41 5.29 8.68
C HIS A 183 -5.16 5.74 7.93
N ALA A 184 -5.20 6.92 7.27
CA ALA A 184 -4.07 7.40 6.48
C ALA A 184 -2.80 7.56 7.31
N SER A 185 -2.90 8.16 8.50
CA SER A 185 -1.73 8.39 9.36
C SER A 185 -1.14 7.08 9.89
N ARG A 186 -1.98 6.11 10.29
CA ARG A 186 -1.53 4.81 10.78
C ARG A 186 -0.93 3.95 9.68
N SER A 187 -1.56 3.97 8.51
CA SER A 187 -1.01 3.28 7.33
C SER A 187 0.37 3.80 6.93
N LEU A 188 0.57 5.12 6.98
CA LEU A 188 1.89 5.71 6.72
C LEU A 188 2.94 5.28 7.77
N VAL A 189 2.53 5.17 9.05
CA VAL A 189 3.45 4.73 10.12
C VAL A 189 3.96 3.31 9.85
N PHE A 190 3.08 2.32 9.64
CA PHE A 190 3.57 0.97 9.41
C PHE A 190 4.23 0.79 8.03
N GLN A 191 3.80 1.52 7.01
CA GLN A 191 4.45 1.50 5.69
C GLN A 191 5.85 2.12 5.70
N SER A 192 6.15 3.04 6.63
CA SER A 192 7.51 3.58 6.80
C SER A 192 8.55 2.49 7.12
N ALA A 193 8.09 1.31 7.58
CA ALA A 193 8.94 0.15 7.78
C ALA A 193 9.63 -0.34 6.49
N ASN A 194 9.05 -0.10 5.32
CA ASN A 194 9.66 -0.46 4.03
C ASN A 194 11.10 0.09 3.90
N ALA A 195 11.32 1.29 4.40
CA ALA A 195 12.65 1.89 4.37
C ALA A 195 13.35 1.83 5.74
N GLY A 196 12.63 2.10 6.84
CA GLY A 196 13.21 2.17 8.18
C GLY A 196 13.73 0.82 8.70
N PHE A 197 12.96 -0.26 8.53
CA PHE A 197 13.40 -1.60 8.90
C PHE A 197 14.50 -2.12 7.99
N GLY A 198 14.52 -1.69 6.72
CA GLY A 198 15.55 -2.03 5.75
C GLY A 198 16.96 -1.63 6.22
N VAL A 199 17.11 -0.51 6.93
CA VAL A 199 18.40 -0.09 7.52
C VAL A 199 18.87 -1.11 8.57
N ILE A 200 17.98 -1.50 9.49
CA ILE A 200 18.28 -2.47 10.55
C ILE A 200 18.65 -3.82 9.93
N ALA A 201 17.85 -4.28 8.98
CA ALA A 201 18.08 -5.54 8.28
C ALA A 201 19.40 -5.54 7.49
N SER A 202 19.75 -4.45 6.81
CA SER A 202 21.04 -4.30 6.11
C SER A 202 22.22 -4.40 7.07
N LEU A 203 22.17 -3.77 8.24
CA LEU A 203 23.22 -3.88 9.25
C LEU A 203 23.39 -5.31 9.76
N ILE A 204 22.28 -6.04 9.96
CA ILE A 204 22.33 -7.43 10.40
C ILE A 204 22.89 -8.33 9.30
N MET A 205 22.43 -8.16 8.04
CA MET A 205 22.94 -8.91 6.91
C MET A 205 24.44 -8.63 6.65
N TYR A 206 24.87 -7.38 6.87
CA TYR A 206 26.29 -7.02 6.86
C TYR A 206 27.07 -7.77 7.95
N ALA A 207 26.58 -7.80 9.19
CA ALA A 207 27.24 -8.51 10.29
C ALA A 207 27.33 -10.01 10.02
N ILE A 208 26.26 -10.64 9.47
CA ILE A 208 26.27 -12.04 9.03
C ILE A 208 27.33 -12.26 7.94
N GLY A 209 27.34 -11.42 6.90
CA GLY A 209 28.32 -11.49 5.81
C GLY A 209 29.76 -11.36 6.32
N ALA A 210 30.03 -10.34 7.15
CA ALA A 210 31.37 -10.07 7.70
C ALA A 210 31.88 -11.24 8.59
N SER A 211 30.99 -11.82 9.42
CA SER A 211 31.37 -12.91 10.34
C SER A 211 31.58 -14.26 9.63
N THR A 212 30.97 -14.44 8.46
CA THR A 212 31.00 -15.72 7.73
C THR A 212 31.97 -15.73 6.54
N GLN A 213 32.33 -14.56 5.99
CA GLN A 213 33.15 -14.44 4.78
C GLN A 213 34.53 -15.09 4.92
N HIS A 214 35.11 -15.14 6.13
CA HIS A 214 36.46 -15.68 6.40
C HIS A 214 36.44 -17.16 6.85
N LYS A 215 35.28 -17.77 6.95
CA LYS A 215 35.17 -19.19 7.34
C LYS A 215 35.16 -20.08 6.10
N GLU A 216 36.10 -21.00 6.00
CA GLU A 216 36.14 -21.99 4.94
C GLU A 216 34.84 -22.81 4.89
N GLY A 217 34.26 -22.96 3.71
CA GLY A 217 33.01 -23.70 3.49
C GLY A 217 31.72 -23.00 3.97
N ALA A 218 31.81 -21.80 4.55
CA ALA A 218 30.61 -21.06 4.94
C ALA A 218 29.88 -20.49 3.71
N GLN A 219 28.55 -20.63 3.71
CA GLN A 219 27.67 -20.08 2.68
C GLN A 219 26.81 -18.96 3.29
N PRO A 220 27.25 -17.68 3.25
CA PRO A 220 26.60 -16.58 3.96
C PRO A 220 25.12 -16.41 3.60
N TRP A 221 24.72 -16.68 2.38
CA TRP A 221 23.33 -16.60 1.93
C TRP A 221 22.38 -17.54 2.68
N ARG A 222 22.86 -18.72 3.13
CA ARG A 222 22.08 -19.64 3.96
C ARG A 222 21.82 -19.08 5.35
N TYR A 223 22.82 -18.49 5.97
CA TYR A 223 22.68 -17.85 7.29
C TYR A 223 21.70 -16.68 7.25
N ILE A 224 21.68 -15.92 6.13
CA ILE A 224 20.68 -14.84 5.92
C ILE A 224 19.27 -15.45 5.87
N SER A 225 19.06 -16.56 5.15
CA SER A 225 17.76 -17.25 5.10
C SER A 225 17.35 -17.79 6.47
N PHE A 226 18.26 -18.41 7.21
CA PHE A 226 17.99 -18.93 8.55
C PHE A 226 17.61 -17.81 9.51
N PHE A 227 18.33 -16.70 9.47
CA PHE A 227 18.02 -15.52 10.29
C PHE A 227 16.64 -14.96 9.96
N LEU A 228 16.35 -14.66 8.69
CA LEU A 228 15.07 -14.08 8.27
C LEU A 228 13.91 -15.02 8.56
N GLY A 229 14.04 -16.30 8.21
CA GLY A 229 13.00 -17.29 8.45
C GLY A 229 12.71 -17.51 9.94
N SER A 230 13.75 -17.60 10.78
CA SER A 230 13.59 -17.71 12.23
C SER A 230 12.94 -16.48 12.84
N LEU A 231 13.37 -15.27 12.44
CA LEU A 231 12.79 -14.01 12.87
C LEU A 231 11.32 -13.90 12.48
N THR A 232 10.99 -14.21 11.23
CA THR A 232 9.61 -14.17 10.72
C THR A 232 8.72 -15.15 11.48
N THR A 233 9.20 -16.38 11.72
CA THR A 233 8.46 -17.39 12.49
C THR A 233 8.25 -16.95 13.93
N ALA A 234 9.28 -16.44 14.59
CA ALA A 234 9.21 -15.96 15.97
C ALA A 234 8.20 -14.80 16.11
N ILE A 235 8.23 -13.82 15.19
CA ILE A 235 7.26 -12.72 15.17
C ILE A 235 5.86 -13.23 14.81
N GLY A 236 5.72 -14.20 13.90
CA GLY A 236 4.44 -14.86 13.61
C GLY A 236 3.84 -15.53 14.84
N CYS A 237 4.65 -16.22 15.65
CA CYS A 237 4.23 -16.79 16.93
C CYS A 237 3.82 -15.69 17.94
N LEU A 238 4.55 -14.58 18.01
CA LEU A 238 4.17 -13.43 18.84
C LEU A 238 2.84 -12.83 18.39
N CYS A 239 2.60 -12.76 17.08
CA CYS A 239 1.36 -12.27 16.49
C CYS A 239 0.14 -13.11 16.92
N LEU A 240 0.26 -14.43 17.15
CA LEU A 240 -0.83 -15.27 17.66
C LEU A 240 -1.42 -14.76 18.99
N PHE A 241 -0.61 -14.08 19.80
CA PHE A 241 -1.02 -13.58 21.11
C PHE A 241 -1.42 -12.10 21.08
N LEU A 242 -0.80 -11.31 20.22
CA LEU A 242 -0.94 -9.85 20.22
C LEU A 242 -1.81 -9.32 19.09
N LEU A 243 -1.82 -9.98 17.92
CA LEU A 243 -2.51 -9.51 16.72
C LEU A 243 -3.95 -10.00 16.68
N GLY A 244 -4.89 -9.13 16.34
CA GLY A 244 -6.28 -9.49 16.16
C GLY A 244 -7.20 -8.28 16.08
N THR A 245 -8.48 -8.55 15.86
CA THR A 245 -9.56 -7.55 15.97
C THR A 245 -9.82 -7.24 17.45
N PRO A 246 -10.54 -6.15 17.79
CA PRO A 246 -10.84 -5.82 19.18
C PRO A 246 -11.46 -6.98 19.98
N SER A 247 -12.30 -7.81 19.36
CA SER A 247 -12.92 -8.98 19.97
C SER A 247 -11.94 -10.15 20.20
N GLU A 248 -10.90 -10.29 19.38
CA GLU A 248 -9.98 -11.43 19.41
C GLU A 248 -8.81 -11.26 20.38
N VAL A 249 -8.35 -10.03 20.60
CA VAL A 249 -7.15 -9.76 21.41
C VAL A 249 -7.38 -10.02 22.90
N ARG A 250 -6.33 -10.48 23.60
CA ARG A 250 -6.38 -10.84 25.02
C ARG A 250 -5.89 -9.71 25.95
N TRP A 251 -5.19 -8.72 25.42
CA TRP A 251 -4.59 -7.63 26.21
C TRP A 251 -5.56 -6.46 26.48
N LEU A 252 -6.80 -6.53 25.99
CA LEU A 252 -7.92 -5.62 26.33
C LEU A 252 -8.87 -6.28 27.34
N THR A 253 -9.36 -5.47 28.27
CA THR A 253 -10.51 -5.84 29.12
C THR A 253 -11.81 -5.83 28.31
N GLN A 254 -12.88 -6.46 28.80
CA GLN A 254 -14.14 -6.51 28.07
C GLN A 254 -14.69 -5.09 27.82
N ALA A 255 -14.66 -4.21 28.83
CA ALA A 255 -15.07 -2.82 28.68
C ALA A 255 -14.27 -2.05 27.62
N GLU A 256 -12.94 -2.30 27.52
CA GLU A 256 -12.11 -1.70 26.48
C GLU A 256 -12.42 -2.26 25.08
N LYS A 257 -12.84 -3.54 24.97
CA LYS A 257 -13.29 -4.14 23.71
C LYS A 257 -14.59 -3.52 23.23
N ASP A 258 -15.54 -3.34 24.13
CA ASP A 258 -16.83 -2.72 23.83
C ASP A 258 -16.64 -1.25 23.42
N MET A 259 -15.76 -0.52 24.13
CA MET A 259 -15.35 0.85 23.79
C MET A 259 -14.67 0.92 22.42
N ALA A 260 -13.77 -0.03 22.10
CA ALA A 260 -13.10 -0.09 20.80
C ALA A 260 -14.08 -0.36 19.66
N SER A 261 -15.04 -1.27 19.88
CA SER A 261 -16.08 -1.61 18.91
C SER A 261 -17.04 -0.43 18.69
N ALA A 262 -17.53 0.21 19.76
CA ALA A 262 -18.40 1.37 19.70
C ALA A 262 -17.77 2.54 18.93
N ARG A 263 -16.47 2.77 19.13
CA ARG A 263 -15.72 3.83 18.44
C ARG A 263 -15.73 3.70 16.91
N ILE A 264 -15.86 2.48 16.39
CA ILE A 264 -15.73 2.18 14.95
C ILE A 264 -17.10 2.17 14.27
N ILE A 265 -18.20 2.04 15.01
CA ILE A 265 -19.56 2.06 14.46
C ILE A 265 -19.78 3.34 13.63
N SER A 266 -19.27 4.47 14.10
CA SER A 266 -19.33 5.74 13.36
C SER A 266 -18.58 5.75 12.01
N ASN A 267 -17.78 4.71 11.72
CA ASN A 267 -17.10 4.56 10.44
C ASN A 267 -17.99 4.02 9.32
N ASN A 268 -19.24 3.61 9.62
CA ASN A 268 -20.14 2.88 8.70
C ASN A 268 -19.47 1.62 8.07
N THR A 269 -18.36 1.15 8.66
CA THR A 269 -17.68 -0.07 8.21
C THR A 269 -18.38 -1.33 8.70
N GLY A 270 -19.26 -1.22 9.72
CA GLY A 270 -20.13 -2.29 10.21
C GLY A 270 -21.21 -2.69 9.19
N HIS A 271 -21.82 -1.73 8.53
CA HIS A 271 -22.82 -1.97 7.48
C HIS A 271 -22.28 -2.72 6.25
N ASP A 272 -20.95 -2.68 6.01
CA ASP A 272 -20.33 -3.46 4.94
C ASP A 272 -20.25 -4.96 5.24
N ARG A 273 -20.43 -5.40 6.50
CA ARG A 273 -20.42 -6.82 6.88
C ARG A 273 -21.77 -7.51 6.73
N THR A 274 -22.88 -6.81 6.94
CA THR A 274 -24.23 -7.38 6.93
C THR A 274 -24.91 -7.34 5.57
N ALA A 275 -24.47 -6.48 4.66
CA ALA A 275 -24.96 -6.49 3.29
C ALA A 275 -23.90 -7.09 2.37
N ILE A 276 -23.93 -8.39 2.13
CA ILE A 276 -23.47 -8.99 0.88
C ILE A 276 -24.36 -8.41 -0.24
N LYS A 277 -24.25 -7.10 -0.47
CA LYS A 277 -24.83 -6.48 -1.64
C LYS A 277 -24.12 -7.12 -2.84
N GLY A 278 -24.88 -7.85 -3.63
CA GLY A 278 -24.38 -8.61 -4.75
C GLY A 278 -23.51 -7.76 -5.67
N TRP A 279 -22.63 -8.39 -6.38
CA TRP A 279 -21.73 -7.76 -7.35
C TRP A 279 -22.54 -7.03 -8.45
N LYS A 280 -22.29 -5.72 -8.64
CA LYS A 280 -23.01 -4.89 -9.59
C LYS A 280 -22.29 -4.90 -10.95
N TRP A 281 -22.69 -5.77 -11.87
CA TRP A 281 -22.09 -5.88 -13.21
C TRP A 281 -22.11 -4.58 -14.02
N LYS A 282 -23.10 -3.71 -13.79
CA LYS A 282 -23.14 -2.37 -14.40
C LYS A 282 -21.92 -1.54 -14.05
N GLN A 283 -21.50 -1.55 -12.77
CA GLN A 283 -20.31 -0.85 -12.31
C GLN A 283 -19.02 -1.44 -12.90
N VAL A 284 -18.98 -2.75 -13.19
CA VAL A 284 -17.85 -3.40 -13.90
C VAL A 284 -17.76 -2.87 -15.34
N GLY A 285 -18.90 -2.77 -16.05
CA GLY A 285 -18.93 -2.18 -17.40
C GLY A 285 -18.47 -0.71 -17.42
N GLU A 286 -18.77 0.06 -16.37
CA GLU A 286 -18.28 1.42 -16.21
C GLU A 286 -16.76 1.48 -16.00
N CYS A 287 -16.15 0.54 -15.26
CA CYS A 287 -14.70 0.47 -15.09
C CYS A 287 -13.98 0.44 -16.44
N CYS A 288 -14.42 -0.43 -17.34
CA CYS A 288 -13.78 -0.57 -18.65
C CYS A 288 -13.88 0.70 -19.51
N ARG A 289 -14.91 1.53 -19.29
CA ARG A 289 -15.11 2.81 -19.99
C ARG A 289 -14.42 3.98 -19.30
N ASP A 290 -14.00 3.82 -18.04
CA ASP A 290 -13.39 4.90 -17.26
C ASP A 290 -11.87 4.95 -17.48
N PRO A 291 -11.33 6.04 -18.07
CA PRO A 291 -9.88 6.22 -18.22
C PRO A 291 -9.11 6.10 -16.89
N ILE A 292 -9.72 6.46 -15.75
CA ILE A 292 -9.05 6.40 -14.43
C ILE A 292 -8.70 4.96 -14.08
N PHE A 293 -9.56 4.00 -14.42
CA PHE A 293 -9.30 2.58 -14.24
C PHE A 293 -8.02 2.14 -14.97
N TRP A 294 -7.89 2.51 -16.24
CA TRP A 294 -6.71 2.18 -17.05
C TRP A 294 -5.46 2.92 -16.59
N PHE A 295 -5.57 4.21 -16.25
CA PHE A 295 -4.45 4.97 -15.72
C PHE A 295 -3.89 4.36 -14.44
N ALA A 296 -4.73 3.91 -13.51
CA ALA A 296 -4.30 3.32 -12.26
C ALA A 296 -3.53 2.00 -12.49
N GLY A 297 -4.08 1.08 -13.30
CA GLY A 297 -3.45 -0.22 -13.58
C GLY A 297 -2.16 -0.09 -14.39
N VAL A 298 -2.16 0.72 -15.46
CA VAL A 298 -0.98 0.95 -16.29
C VAL A 298 0.13 1.69 -15.51
N ASN A 299 -0.24 2.67 -14.68
CA ASN A 299 0.73 3.34 -13.80
C ASN A 299 1.38 2.36 -12.82
N ALA A 300 0.58 1.46 -12.22
CA ALA A 300 1.10 0.42 -11.33
C ALA A 300 2.05 -0.53 -12.06
N PHE A 301 1.71 -0.95 -13.27
CA PHE A 301 2.59 -1.76 -14.12
C PHE A 301 3.90 -1.04 -14.40
N LEU A 302 3.87 0.19 -14.92
CA LEU A 302 5.06 0.96 -15.29
C LEU A 302 5.98 1.26 -14.09
N SER A 303 5.42 1.57 -12.92
CA SER A 303 6.19 1.75 -11.68
C SER A 303 6.83 0.45 -11.20
N SER A 304 6.15 -0.68 -11.42
CA SER A 304 6.58 -1.97 -10.88
C SER A 304 7.62 -2.67 -11.73
N VAL A 305 7.75 -2.34 -13.01
CA VAL A 305 8.83 -2.87 -13.85
C VAL A 305 10.21 -2.48 -13.29
N PRO A 306 10.54 -1.21 -13.02
CA PRO A 306 11.79 -0.85 -12.37
C PRO A 306 11.91 -1.42 -10.94
N ASN A 307 10.80 -1.51 -10.20
CA ASN A 307 10.80 -2.07 -8.85
C ASN A 307 11.22 -3.55 -8.84
N GLY A 308 10.64 -4.38 -9.72
CA GLY A 308 11.01 -5.80 -9.84
C GLY A 308 12.48 -6.00 -10.27
N GLY A 309 12.96 -5.13 -11.18
CA GLY A 309 14.36 -5.11 -11.58
C GLY A 309 15.30 -4.76 -10.42
N LEU A 310 15.02 -3.67 -9.71
CA LEU A 310 15.87 -3.20 -8.60
C LEU A 310 15.84 -4.15 -7.40
N THR A 311 14.69 -4.70 -7.03
CA THR A 311 14.60 -5.64 -5.90
C THR A 311 15.34 -6.94 -6.17
N THR A 312 15.38 -7.40 -7.41
CA THR A 312 16.04 -8.65 -7.81
C THR A 312 17.53 -8.44 -8.12
N PHE A 313 17.86 -7.42 -8.89
CA PHE A 313 19.21 -7.20 -9.43
C PHE A 313 19.96 -6.03 -8.82
N GLY A 314 19.34 -5.22 -7.94
CA GLY A 314 19.97 -4.01 -7.39
C GLY A 314 21.33 -4.25 -6.76
N SER A 315 21.46 -5.28 -5.90
CA SER A 315 22.74 -5.65 -5.28
C SER A 315 23.76 -6.13 -6.33
N ILE A 316 23.33 -6.90 -7.34
CA ILE A 316 24.17 -7.39 -8.43
C ILE A 316 24.67 -6.23 -9.29
N ILE A 317 23.82 -5.25 -9.59
CA ILE A 317 24.18 -4.04 -10.35
C ILE A 317 25.22 -3.23 -9.56
N MET A 318 25.07 -3.10 -8.25
CA MET A 318 26.03 -2.36 -7.42
C MET A 318 27.39 -3.06 -7.34
N THR A 319 27.43 -4.38 -7.25
CA THR A 319 28.71 -5.11 -7.33
C THR A 319 29.36 -4.94 -8.72
N SER A 320 28.55 -4.84 -9.78
CA SER A 320 29.10 -4.58 -11.14
C SER A 320 29.71 -3.18 -11.32
N PHE A 321 29.41 -2.22 -10.44
CA PHE A 321 30.07 -0.91 -10.40
C PHE A 321 31.48 -0.95 -9.81
N GLY A 322 31.87 -2.10 -9.20
CA GLY A 322 33.17 -2.29 -8.57
C GLY A 322 33.17 -2.15 -7.03
N PHE A 323 32.00 -2.24 -6.41
CA PHE A 323 31.89 -2.37 -4.95
C PHE A 323 31.97 -3.84 -4.54
N ASN A 324 32.60 -4.12 -3.40
CA ASN A 324 32.56 -5.48 -2.84
C ASN A 324 31.21 -5.79 -2.18
N ASN A 325 30.95 -7.05 -1.87
CA ASN A 325 29.66 -7.52 -1.34
C ASN A 325 29.25 -6.77 -0.05
N LEU A 326 30.19 -6.58 0.89
CA LEU A 326 29.91 -5.88 2.14
C LEU A 326 29.68 -4.38 1.94
N GLN A 327 30.47 -3.75 1.06
CA GLN A 327 30.26 -2.34 0.71
C GLN A 327 28.88 -2.14 0.07
N THR A 328 28.46 -3.05 -0.81
CA THR A 328 27.15 -2.99 -1.48
C THR A 328 25.99 -2.90 -0.49
N ILE A 329 26.05 -3.64 0.60
CA ILE A 329 25.02 -3.58 1.66
C ILE A 329 25.04 -2.23 2.37
N LEU A 330 26.23 -1.72 2.73
CA LEU A 330 26.36 -0.47 3.47
C LEU A 330 25.95 0.76 2.63
N ILE A 331 26.30 0.79 1.34
CA ILE A 331 25.97 1.93 0.47
C ILE A 331 24.49 1.95 0.05
N ASP A 332 23.70 0.91 0.34
CA ASP A 332 22.23 0.94 0.19
C ASP A 332 21.52 1.62 1.38
N ILE A 333 22.18 1.73 2.54
CA ILE A 333 21.62 2.39 3.74
C ILE A 333 21.26 3.86 3.46
N PRO A 334 22.12 4.71 2.85
CA PRO A 334 21.75 6.09 2.51
C PRO A 334 20.49 6.20 1.62
N ARG A 335 20.27 5.24 0.71
CA ARG A 335 19.04 5.18 -0.10
C ARG A 335 17.81 4.96 0.76
N SER A 336 17.89 4.02 1.70
CA SER A 336 16.80 3.72 2.64
C SER A 336 16.48 4.92 3.52
N VAL A 337 17.50 5.61 4.07
CA VAL A 337 17.33 6.84 4.86
C VAL A 337 16.69 7.95 4.03
N MET A 338 17.17 8.18 2.80
CA MET A 338 16.60 9.18 1.88
C MET A 338 15.14 8.86 1.56
N SER A 339 14.79 7.59 1.37
CA SER A 339 13.42 7.14 1.15
C SER A 339 12.50 7.53 2.31
N VAL A 340 12.93 7.30 3.57
CA VAL A 340 12.17 7.71 4.77
C VAL A 340 11.94 9.22 4.77
N ILE A 341 12.99 10.01 4.53
CA ILE A 341 12.91 11.48 4.50
C ILE A 341 11.90 11.93 3.44
N ILE A 342 11.98 11.37 2.23
CA ILE A 342 11.08 11.71 1.12
C ILE A 342 9.63 11.35 1.48
N PHE A 343 9.36 10.17 2.05
CA PHE A 343 8.01 9.79 2.46
C PHE A 343 7.44 10.72 3.53
N ILE A 344 8.22 11.11 4.52
CA ILE A 344 7.79 12.05 5.56
C ILE A 344 7.49 13.42 4.94
N CYS A 345 8.40 13.97 4.14
CA CYS A 345 8.24 15.27 3.50
C CYS A 345 7.00 15.31 2.58
N VAL A 346 6.82 14.28 1.74
CA VAL A 346 5.68 14.16 0.84
C VAL A 346 4.38 13.95 1.62
N GLY A 347 4.39 13.13 2.67
CA GLY A 347 3.24 12.92 3.54
C GLY A 347 2.77 14.23 4.20
N LEU A 348 3.69 15.02 4.75
CA LEU A 348 3.39 16.34 5.33
C LEU A 348 2.92 17.35 4.27
N LEU A 349 3.52 17.33 3.08
CA LEU A 349 3.15 18.25 2.01
C LEU A 349 1.76 17.94 1.45
N THR A 350 1.46 16.67 1.21
CA THR A 350 0.16 16.22 0.67
C THR A 350 -0.97 16.32 1.69
N SER A 351 -0.68 16.28 3.00
CA SER A 351 -1.67 16.53 4.05
C SER A 351 -2.12 17.99 4.07
N LYS A 352 -1.23 18.93 3.76
CA LYS A 352 -1.53 20.37 3.72
C LYS A 352 -2.14 20.80 2.38
N LYS A 353 -1.74 20.19 1.25
CA LYS A 353 -2.13 20.58 -0.11
C LYS A 353 -2.43 19.34 -0.96
N ALA A 354 -3.68 18.88 -0.92
CA ALA A 354 -4.11 17.68 -1.68
C ALA A 354 -3.92 17.81 -3.21
N ASN A 355 -4.01 19.02 -3.75
CA ASN A 355 -3.85 19.29 -5.19
C ASN A 355 -2.45 19.00 -5.76
N LEU A 356 -1.46 18.80 -4.89
CA LEU A 356 -0.09 18.54 -5.32
C LEU A 356 0.21 17.07 -5.63
N ARG A 357 -0.68 16.12 -5.27
CA ARG A 357 -0.40 14.67 -5.41
C ARG A 357 0.05 14.29 -6.81
N LEU A 358 -0.68 14.66 -7.85
CA LEU A 358 -0.32 14.34 -9.24
C LEU A 358 0.94 15.07 -9.74
N TRP A 359 1.20 16.29 -9.25
CA TRP A 359 2.45 16.99 -9.56
C TRP A 359 3.64 16.32 -8.90
N ILE A 360 3.52 15.90 -7.65
CA ILE A 360 4.57 15.15 -6.94
C ILE A 360 4.82 13.82 -7.65
N MET A 361 3.74 13.10 -8.08
CA MET A 361 3.89 11.88 -8.87
C MET A 361 4.66 12.14 -10.18
N ALA A 362 4.30 13.17 -10.94
CA ALA A 362 4.97 13.50 -12.20
C ALA A 362 6.43 13.89 -12.00
N THR A 363 6.72 14.75 -11.02
CA THR A 363 8.10 15.18 -10.75
C THR A 363 8.96 14.08 -10.14
N SER A 364 8.36 13.14 -9.40
CA SER A 364 9.10 12.03 -8.75
C SER A 364 9.65 11.00 -9.73
N VAL A 365 9.14 10.92 -10.96
CA VAL A 365 9.62 9.97 -11.97
C VAL A 365 10.77 10.52 -12.84
N LEU A 366 11.04 11.84 -12.80
CA LEU A 366 12.12 12.46 -13.58
C LEU A 366 13.53 12.10 -13.07
N PRO A 367 13.85 12.16 -11.74
CA PRO A 367 15.16 11.74 -11.25
C PRO A 367 15.46 10.26 -11.54
N PRO A 368 14.53 9.30 -11.34
CA PRO A 368 14.74 7.90 -11.74
C PRO A 368 14.99 7.72 -13.23
N PHE A 369 14.23 8.43 -14.07
CA PHE A 369 14.47 8.43 -15.53
C PHE A 369 15.92 8.79 -15.85
N ALA A 370 16.39 9.92 -15.32
CA ALA A 370 17.78 10.39 -15.52
C ALA A 370 18.80 9.41 -14.92
N GLY A 371 18.51 8.83 -13.73
CA GLY A 371 19.37 7.87 -13.06
C GLY A 371 19.58 6.59 -13.87
N PHE A 372 18.50 5.98 -14.36
CA PHE A 372 18.59 4.78 -15.20
C PHE A 372 19.27 5.06 -16.55
N LEU A 373 18.99 6.20 -17.16
CA LEU A 373 19.64 6.61 -18.40
C LEU A 373 21.15 6.83 -18.15
N GLY A 374 21.53 7.49 -17.05
CA GLY A 374 22.92 7.67 -16.65
C GLY A 374 23.65 6.34 -16.43
N MET A 375 23.03 5.39 -15.72
CA MET A 375 23.60 4.05 -15.54
C MET A 375 23.81 3.30 -16.86
N SER A 376 22.94 3.53 -17.85
CA SER A 376 23.06 2.89 -19.18
C SER A 376 24.18 3.48 -20.03
N LEU A 377 24.31 4.80 -20.02
CA LEU A 377 25.23 5.54 -20.90
C LEU A 377 26.67 5.54 -20.39
N LEU A 378 26.88 5.60 -19.07
CA LEU A 378 28.22 5.66 -18.48
C LEU A 378 29.02 4.39 -18.77
N PRO A 379 30.35 4.51 -19.07
CA PRO A 379 31.22 3.37 -19.29
C PRO A 379 31.35 2.51 -18.01
N ASN A 380 31.73 1.24 -18.19
CA ASN A 380 31.92 0.33 -17.06
C ASN A 380 33.37 0.44 -16.52
N ASP A 381 33.71 1.60 -15.97
CA ASP A 381 35.03 1.91 -15.41
C ASP A 381 34.90 1.98 -13.86
N PRO A 382 35.72 1.24 -13.10
CA PRO A 382 35.80 1.36 -11.65
C PRO A 382 36.14 2.75 -11.13
N ALA A 383 36.82 3.60 -11.93
CA ALA A 383 37.13 4.97 -11.54
C ALA A 383 35.90 5.84 -11.32
N ILE A 384 34.79 5.55 -12.02
CA ILE A 384 33.52 6.31 -11.92
C ILE A 384 32.46 5.61 -11.11
N LYS A 385 32.83 4.63 -10.27
CA LYS A 385 31.86 3.85 -9.45
C LYS A 385 30.95 4.73 -8.60
N TRP A 386 31.46 5.83 -8.05
CA TRP A 386 30.67 6.77 -7.24
C TRP A 386 29.68 7.57 -8.07
N THR A 387 30.03 7.93 -9.30
CA THR A 387 29.09 8.59 -10.24
C THR A 387 27.95 7.65 -10.62
N LYS A 388 28.24 6.37 -10.87
CA LYS A 388 27.22 5.34 -11.12
C LYS A 388 26.34 5.13 -9.89
N TRP A 389 26.94 5.09 -8.71
CA TRP A 389 26.17 5.02 -7.46
C TRP A 389 25.29 6.25 -7.29
N GLY A 390 25.77 7.45 -7.63
CA GLY A 390 24.96 8.67 -7.65
C GLY A 390 23.75 8.55 -8.57
N CYS A 391 23.92 8.01 -9.78
CA CYS A 391 22.82 7.71 -10.70
C CYS A 391 21.83 6.70 -10.11
N TYR A 392 22.31 5.68 -9.40
CA TYR A 392 21.47 4.73 -8.70
C TYR A 392 20.74 5.36 -7.49
N PHE A 393 21.42 6.25 -6.75
CA PHE A 393 20.87 6.95 -5.58
C PHE A 393 19.71 7.88 -5.95
N ILE A 394 19.81 8.64 -7.04
CA ILE A 394 18.73 9.55 -7.47
C ILE A 394 17.47 8.83 -7.93
N THR A 395 17.49 7.50 -8.10
CA THR A 395 16.28 6.71 -8.42
C THR A 395 15.32 6.58 -7.26
N VAL A 396 15.69 6.89 -6.01
CA VAL A 396 14.87 6.68 -4.81
C VAL A 396 13.42 7.18 -4.90
N PRO A 397 13.11 8.35 -5.50
CA PRO A 397 11.75 8.87 -5.55
C PRO A 397 10.74 8.04 -6.39
N PHE A 398 11.17 7.03 -7.15
CA PHE A 398 10.31 6.27 -8.07
C PHE A 398 9.08 5.65 -7.40
N VAL A 399 9.22 5.25 -6.15
CA VAL A 399 8.16 4.60 -5.37
C VAL A 399 6.94 5.51 -5.13
N LEU A 400 7.14 6.84 -5.16
CA LEU A 400 6.05 7.81 -4.97
C LEU A 400 5.00 7.73 -6.07
N GLY A 401 5.39 7.42 -7.31
CA GLY A 401 4.50 7.24 -8.44
C GLY A 401 3.47 6.12 -8.21
N LEU A 402 3.85 5.07 -7.51
CA LEU A 402 2.96 3.95 -7.16
C LEU A 402 2.13 4.25 -5.91
N PHE A 403 2.76 4.66 -4.81
CA PHE A 403 2.07 4.84 -3.53
C PHE A 403 1.04 5.98 -3.56
N LEU A 404 1.36 7.09 -4.22
CA LEU A 404 0.39 8.18 -4.37
C LEU A 404 -0.78 7.78 -5.27
N ALA A 405 -0.54 6.98 -6.33
CA ALA A 405 -1.61 6.46 -7.19
C ALA A 405 -2.61 5.62 -6.38
N TRP A 406 -2.16 4.76 -5.47
CA TRP A 406 -3.05 4.00 -4.58
C TRP A 406 -3.92 4.91 -3.70
N THR A 407 -3.42 6.07 -3.28
CA THR A 407 -4.24 7.03 -2.52
C THR A 407 -5.28 7.77 -3.36
N LEU A 408 -5.09 7.80 -4.70
CA LEU A 408 -6.06 8.44 -5.60
C LEU A 408 -7.29 7.57 -5.85
N ILE A 409 -7.18 6.23 -5.78
CA ILE A 409 -8.30 5.31 -6.03
C ILE A 409 -9.48 5.59 -5.09
N PRO A 410 -9.33 5.50 -3.74
CA PRO A 410 -10.45 5.72 -2.84
C PRO A 410 -10.95 7.17 -2.83
N SER A 411 -10.14 8.13 -3.26
CA SER A 411 -10.51 9.54 -3.28
C SER A 411 -11.17 10.02 -4.57
N ASN A 412 -11.06 9.25 -5.68
CA ASN A 412 -11.59 9.68 -6.98
C ASN A 412 -12.60 8.70 -7.59
N ILE A 413 -12.78 7.52 -7.00
CA ILE A 413 -13.68 6.49 -7.51
C ILE A 413 -14.77 6.21 -6.46
N ALA A 414 -16.03 6.45 -6.84
CA ALA A 414 -17.20 6.06 -6.09
C ALA A 414 -17.81 4.78 -6.67
N GLY A 415 -18.65 4.11 -5.88
CA GLY A 415 -19.19 2.80 -6.17
C GLY A 415 -18.28 1.67 -5.67
N ARG A 416 -18.85 0.79 -4.85
CA ARG A 416 -18.12 -0.30 -4.17
C ARG A 416 -17.47 -1.25 -5.17
N THR A 417 -18.27 -1.79 -6.11
CA THR A 417 -17.80 -2.74 -7.12
C THR A 417 -16.75 -2.09 -8.04
N LYS A 418 -16.98 -0.84 -8.47
CA LYS A 418 -16.06 -0.07 -9.31
C LYS A 418 -14.71 0.16 -8.61
N ARG A 419 -14.73 0.54 -7.34
CA ARG A 419 -13.52 0.74 -6.53
C ARG A 419 -12.74 -0.56 -6.33
N THR A 420 -13.43 -1.66 -6.01
CA THR A 420 -12.81 -2.98 -5.84
C THR A 420 -12.15 -3.45 -7.12
N MET A 421 -12.84 -3.35 -8.26
CA MET A 421 -12.29 -3.71 -9.57
C MET A 421 -11.05 -2.90 -9.93
N THR A 422 -11.09 -1.58 -9.67
CA THR A 422 -9.92 -0.71 -9.96
C THR A 422 -8.74 -1.06 -9.06
N SER A 423 -8.97 -1.33 -7.78
CA SER A 423 -7.92 -1.76 -6.85
C SER A 423 -7.32 -3.09 -7.28
N SER A 424 -8.15 -4.08 -7.66
CA SER A 424 -7.70 -5.38 -8.13
C SER A 424 -6.90 -5.28 -9.43
N PHE A 425 -7.35 -4.47 -10.39
CA PHE A 425 -6.62 -4.26 -11.65
C PHE A 425 -5.27 -3.56 -11.42
N THR A 426 -5.23 -2.58 -10.50
CA THR A 426 -3.98 -1.92 -10.09
C THR A 426 -3.01 -2.91 -9.46
N PHE A 427 -3.51 -3.82 -8.64
CA PHE A 427 -2.71 -4.88 -8.04
C PHE A 427 -2.18 -5.89 -9.07
N VAL A 428 -3.02 -6.30 -10.03
CA VAL A 428 -2.57 -7.13 -11.17
C VAL A 428 -1.44 -6.42 -11.92
N GLY A 429 -1.62 -5.12 -12.21
CA GLY A 429 -0.57 -4.30 -12.83
C GLY A 429 0.73 -4.30 -12.03
N TYR A 430 0.64 -4.19 -10.70
CA TYR A 430 1.79 -4.28 -9.79
C TYR A 430 2.50 -5.63 -9.91
N CYS A 431 1.79 -6.75 -9.84
CA CYS A 431 2.39 -8.07 -9.92
C CYS A 431 3.04 -8.34 -11.28
N VAL A 432 2.30 -8.07 -12.37
CA VAL A 432 2.82 -8.26 -13.74
C VAL A 432 4.03 -7.37 -14.01
N GLY A 433 4.01 -6.11 -13.53
CA GLY A 433 5.15 -5.20 -13.65
C GLY A 433 6.40 -5.76 -12.97
N ASN A 434 6.30 -6.29 -11.75
CA ASN A 434 7.43 -6.89 -11.04
C ASN A 434 7.94 -8.16 -11.74
N MET A 435 7.04 -9.00 -12.30
CA MET A 435 7.43 -10.15 -13.11
C MET A 435 8.23 -9.74 -14.34
N VAL A 436 7.72 -8.80 -15.13
CA VAL A 436 8.42 -8.27 -16.31
C VAL A 436 9.74 -7.63 -15.91
N GLY A 437 9.75 -6.85 -14.81
CA GLY A 437 10.93 -6.18 -14.30
C GLY A 437 12.09 -7.13 -13.97
N SER A 438 11.80 -8.29 -13.38
CA SER A 438 12.82 -9.30 -13.13
C SER A 438 13.32 -9.98 -14.41
N GLN A 439 12.52 -10.06 -15.46
CA GLN A 439 12.85 -10.76 -16.72
C GLN A 439 13.61 -9.90 -17.74
N ILE A 440 13.49 -8.56 -17.67
CA ILE A 440 14.21 -7.68 -18.59
C ILE A 440 15.73 -7.60 -18.30
N PHE A 441 16.16 -8.01 -17.10
CA PHE A 441 17.57 -8.12 -16.73
C PHE A 441 18.08 -9.51 -17.06
N LYS A 442 18.65 -9.68 -18.26
CA LYS A 442 19.13 -10.98 -18.72
C LYS A 442 20.55 -11.25 -18.24
N ALA A 443 20.84 -12.51 -17.89
CA ALA A 443 22.16 -12.92 -17.44
C ALA A 443 23.26 -12.64 -18.49
N GLN A 444 22.93 -12.74 -19.78
CA GLN A 444 23.84 -12.45 -20.91
C GLN A 444 24.25 -10.98 -21.00
N ASP A 445 23.47 -10.04 -20.42
CA ASP A 445 23.74 -8.61 -20.46
C ASP A 445 24.67 -8.14 -19.33
N ALA A 446 25.10 -9.10 -18.48
CA ALA A 446 26.06 -8.81 -17.42
C ALA A 446 27.42 -8.36 -18.02
N PRO A 447 28.15 -7.45 -17.35
CA PRO A 447 27.87 -6.88 -16.04
C PRO A 447 27.03 -5.58 -16.11
N LYS A 448 26.80 -5.00 -17.28
CA LYS A 448 26.23 -3.66 -17.46
C LYS A 448 24.70 -3.64 -17.41
N TYR A 449 24.04 -4.72 -17.81
CA TYR A 449 22.57 -4.83 -17.88
C TYR A 449 21.89 -3.69 -18.64
N THR A 450 22.52 -3.19 -19.70
CA THR A 450 22.07 -2.01 -20.46
C THR A 450 20.62 -2.12 -20.98
N PRO A 451 20.16 -3.24 -21.58
CA PRO A 451 18.79 -3.34 -22.05
C PRO A 451 17.76 -3.24 -20.90
N GLY A 452 18.07 -3.81 -19.74
CA GLY A 452 17.22 -3.74 -18.55
C GLY A 452 17.12 -2.32 -18.00
N THR A 453 18.23 -1.60 -17.88
CA THR A 453 18.26 -0.21 -17.38
C THR A 453 17.59 0.76 -18.36
N ILE A 454 17.79 0.61 -19.69
CA ILE A 454 17.05 1.38 -20.70
C ILE A 454 15.56 1.09 -20.64
N GLY A 455 15.15 -0.19 -20.51
CA GLY A 455 13.76 -0.56 -20.36
C GLY A 455 13.09 0.12 -19.17
N CYS A 456 13.78 0.20 -18.02
CA CYS A 456 13.31 0.94 -16.84
C CYS A 456 13.18 2.45 -17.13
N ALA A 457 14.16 3.06 -17.82
CA ALA A 457 14.08 4.46 -18.20
C ALA A 457 12.87 4.73 -19.11
N ILE A 458 12.65 3.89 -20.13
CA ILE A 458 11.47 4.00 -21.02
C ILE A 458 10.17 3.93 -20.21
N CYS A 459 10.07 3.00 -19.24
CA CYS A 459 8.88 2.91 -18.36
C CYS A 459 8.62 4.23 -17.62
N PHE A 460 9.65 4.89 -17.09
CA PHE A 460 9.49 6.19 -16.42
C PHE A 460 9.10 7.31 -17.39
N GLY A 461 9.63 7.32 -18.60
CA GLY A 461 9.23 8.27 -19.64
C GLY A 461 7.75 8.15 -20.01
N ILE A 462 7.28 6.92 -20.23
CA ILE A 462 5.87 6.63 -20.50
C ILE A 462 5.01 6.98 -19.29
N GLN A 463 5.46 6.63 -18.08
CA GLN A 463 4.76 6.93 -16.83
C GLN A 463 4.58 8.43 -16.61
N PHE A 464 5.60 9.24 -16.92
CA PHE A 464 5.49 10.69 -16.84
C PHE A 464 4.37 11.24 -17.74
N ALA A 465 4.35 10.83 -19.01
CA ALA A 465 3.31 11.21 -19.96
C ALA A 465 1.91 10.74 -19.51
N LEU A 466 1.82 9.51 -18.97
CA LEU A 466 0.57 8.93 -18.43
C LEU A 466 0.03 9.77 -17.27
N ILE A 467 0.88 10.17 -16.30
CA ILE A 467 0.47 10.96 -15.13
C ILE A 467 -0.02 12.35 -15.56
N LEU A 468 0.65 12.99 -16.53
CA LEU A 468 0.21 14.29 -17.06
C LEU A 468 -1.16 14.16 -17.76
N THR A 469 -1.36 13.10 -18.55
CA THR A 469 -2.64 12.80 -19.19
C THR A 469 -3.73 12.54 -18.16
N TRP A 470 -3.43 11.76 -17.12
CA TRP A 470 -4.34 11.49 -16.00
C TRP A 470 -4.77 12.80 -15.33
N ARG A 471 -3.80 13.67 -15.02
CA ARG A 471 -4.09 14.99 -14.47
C ARG A 471 -5.00 15.83 -15.39
N PHE A 472 -4.70 15.85 -16.69
CA PHE A 472 -5.52 16.58 -17.66
C PHE A 472 -6.97 16.09 -17.66
N VAL A 473 -7.20 14.79 -17.68
CA VAL A 473 -8.54 14.17 -17.65
C VAL A 473 -9.27 14.55 -16.35
N LEU A 474 -8.60 14.47 -15.18
CA LEU A 474 -9.23 14.82 -13.91
C LEU A 474 -9.58 16.31 -13.83
N VAL A 475 -8.70 17.20 -14.28
CA VAL A 475 -8.98 18.66 -14.33
C VAL A 475 -10.17 18.95 -15.24
N ARG A 476 -10.21 18.31 -16.43
CA ARG A 476 -11.34 18.49 -17.37
C ARG A 476 -12.66 18.00 -16.75
N ARG A 477 -12.68 16.83 -16.11
CA ARG A 477 -13.87 16.30 -15.42
C ARG A 477 -14.35 17.22 -14.30
N ASN A 478 -13.43 17.74 -13.47
CA ASN A 478 -13.82 18.65 -12.41
C ASN A 478 -14.40 19.94 -12.95
N LYS A 479 -13.80 20.56 -13.98
CA LYS A 479 -14.37 21.75 -14.63
C LYS A 479 -15.78 21.49 -15.19
N GLN A 480 -16.03 20.30 -15.78
CA GLN A 480 -17.35 19.93 -16.26
C GLN A 480 -18.36 19.78 -15.12
N ARG A 481 -17.96 19.17 -14.01
CA ARG A 481 -18.79 19.02 -12.80
C ARG A 481 -19.06 20.37 -12.14
N ASP A 482 -18.04 21.22 -11.99
CA ASP A 482 -18.19 22.57 -11.45
C ASP A 482 -19.17 23.40 -12.28
N ALA A 483 -19.10 23.32 -13.62
CA ALA A 483 -20.02 24.00 -14.52
C ALA A 483 -21.47 23.46 -14.39
N ALA A 484 -21.65 22.13 -14.30
CA ALA A 484 -22.97 21.54 -14.06
C ALA A 484 -23.56 21.95 -12.70
N MET A 485 -22.73 21.94 -11.64
CA MET A 485 -23.13 22.37 -10.31
C MET A 485 -23.44 23.88 -10.21
N ALA A 486 -22.85 24.73 -11.05
CA ALA A 486 -23.14 26.16 -11.05
C ALA A 486 -24.58 26.48 -11.47
N VAL A 487 -25.21 25.56 -12.22
CA VAL A 487 -26.59 25.70 -12.74
C VAL A 487 -27.62 25.24 -11.70
N ASP A 488 -27.27 24.36 -10.76
CA ASP A 488 -28.21 23.71 -9.84
C ASP A 488 -28.75 24.58 -8.71
N GLY A 489 -28.21 25.79 -8.50
CA GLY A 489 -28.66 26.75 -7.48
C GLY A 489 -28.54 26.28 -6.01
N LEU A 490 -27.95 25.10 -5.76
CA LEU A 490 -27.82 24.50 -4.44
C LEU A 490 -26.64 25.11 -3.66
N THR A 491 -26.78 25.23 -2.34
CA THR A 491 -25.69 25.63 -1.46
C THR A 491 -24.60 24.56 -1.35
N VAL A 492 -23.40 24.95 -0.94
CA VAL A 492 -22.26 24.03 -0.76
C VAL A 492 -22.59 22.91 0.25
N GLU A 493 -23.35 23.25 1.31
CA GLU A 493 -23.75 22.30 2.34
C GLU A 493 -24.78 21.29 1.83
N GLU A 494 -25.77 21.74 1.05
CA GLU A 494 -26.77 20.85 0.45
C GLU A 494 -26.14 19.89 -0.55
N ARG A 495 -25.17 20.35 -1.36
CA ARG A 495 -24.41 19.51 -2.29
C ARG A 495 -23.60 18.45 -1.55
N ALA A 496 -22.93 18.83 -0.45
CA ALA A 496 -22.18 17.89 0.37
C ALA A 496 -23.09 16.83 1.00
N LYS A 497 -24.29 17.23 1.47
CA LYS A 497 -25.29 16.32 2.02
C LYS A 497 -25.81 15.34 0.97
N ARG A 498 -26.25 15.84 -0.20
CA ARG A 498 -26.70 14.97 -1.31
C ARG A 498 -25.61 14.05 -1.84
N GLY A 499 -24.38 14.56 -1.97
CA GLY A 499 -23.23 13.75 -2.37
C GLY A 499 -22.96 12.58 -1.42
N LYS A 500 -23.15 12.81 -0.11
CA LYS A 500 -23.03 11.77 0.92
C LYS A 500 -24.17 10.75 0.84
N GLU A 501 -25.41 11.20 0.73
CA GLU A 501 -26.61 10.35 0.60
C GLU A 501 -26.52 9.43 -0.62
N LEU A 502 -26.10 9.96 -1.78
CA LEU A 502 -25.89 9.17 -2.98
C LEU A 502 -24.69 8.19 -2.84
N GLY A 503 -23.65 8.60 -2.09
CA GLY A 503 -22.53 7.72 -1.76
C GLY A 503 -22.94 6.53 -0.88
N GLU A 504 -23.84 6.75 0.09
CA GLU A 504 -24.40 5.69 0.96
C GLU A 504 -25.27 4.71 0.17
N GLN A 505 -25.92 5.15 -0.90
CA GLN A 505 -26.68 4.31 -1.84
C GLN A 505 -25.80 3.56 -2.86
N ASP A 506 -24.45 3.69 -2.76
CA ASP A 506 -23.48 3.04 -3.65
C ASP A 506 -23.59 3.46 -5.12
N TYR A 507 -23.93 4.76 -5.38
CA TYR A 507 -23.85 5.35 -6.71
C TYR A 507 -22.39 5.57 -7.11
N THR A 508 -22.11 5.41 -8.40
CA THR A 508 -20.77 5.62 -8.96
C THR A 508 -20.45 7.11 -9.11
N ASP A 509 -19.18 7.45 -9.36
CA ASP A 509 -18.75 8.81 -9.69
C ASP A 509 -19.27 9.32 -11.05
N PHE A 510 -19.86 8.46 -11.88
CA PHE A 510 -20.60 8.86 -13.09
C PHE A 510 -22.07 9.19 -12.80
N GLU A 511 -22.66 8.52 -11.82
CA GLU A 511 -24.05 8.70 -11.41
C GLU A 511 -24.22 9.80 -10.37
N ASN A 512 -23.18 10.08 -9.56
CA ASN A 512 -23.18 11.08 -8.51
C ASN A 512 -22.40 12.34 -8.95
N PRO A 513 -23.07 13.41 -9.37
CA PRO A 513 -22.42 14.64 -9.84
C PRO A 513 -21.71 15.41 -8.70
N TYR A 514 -22.09 15.17 -7.44
CA TYR A 514 -21.56 15.87 -6.26
C TYR A 514 -20.27 15.27 -5.71
N VAL A 515 -19.75 14.18 -6.27
CA VAL A 515 -18.42 13.66 -5.93
C VAL A 515 -17.36 14.56 -6.56
N SER A 516 -16.90 15.55 -5.81
CA SER A 516 -15.70 16.30 -6.20
C SER A 516 -14.46 15.46 -5.90
N ALA A 517 -13.53 15.36 -6.86
CA ALA A 517 -12.21 14.79 -6.58
C ALA A 517 -11.46 15.73 -5.61
N PRO A 518 -11.26 15.38 -4.33
CA PRO A 518 -10.74 16.30 -3.31
C PRO A 518 -9.25 16.64 -3.49
N GLY A 519 -8.71 16.48 -4.66
CA GLY A 519 -7.33 16.84 -5.01
C GLY A 519 -7.19 17.91 -6.09
N LEU A 520 -8.30 18.46 -6.61
CA LEU A 520 -8.30 19.40 -7.73
C LEU A 520 -9.39 20.48 -7.60
N ILE A 521 -9.66 20.97 -6.38
CA ILE A 521 -10.55 22.12 -6.21
C ILE A 521 -9.94 23.29 -6.97
N CYS A 522 -10.63 23.70 -8.05
CA CYS A 522 -10.28 24.89 -8.79
C CYS A 522 -10.44 26.08 -7.85
N CYS A 523 -9.40 26.90 -7.67
CA CYS A 523 -9.35 28.06 -6.77
C CYS A 523 -10.39 29.15 -7.04
N SER A 524 -11.33 28.97 -7.97
CA SER A 524 -12.30 30.00 -8.34
C SER A 524 -13.52 30.09 -7.42
N LEU A 525 -13.83 29.06 -6.60
CA LEU A 525 -15.00 29.11 -5.69
C LEU A 525 -14.64 29.50 -4.24
N PHE A 526 -13.36 29.51 -3.87
CA PHE A 526 -12.91 29.93 -2.54
C PHE A 526 -12.22 31.30 -2.48
N ALA A 527 -12.13 32.00 -3.60
CA ALA A 527 -11.58 33.36 -3.62
C ALA A 527 -12.53 34.42 -2.97
N ASN A 528 -13.78 34.05 -2.68
CA ASN A 528 -14.79 34.93 -2.11
C ASN A 528 -15.39 34.46 -0.77
N ILE A 529 -14.79 33.45 -0.12
CA ILE A 529 -15.14 33.14 1.28
C ILE A 529 -14.07 33.80 2.14
N GLU A 530 -14.41 34.98 2.69
CA GLU A 530 -13.68 35.52 3.83
C GLU A 530 -13.52 34.45 4.91
N PRO A 531 -12.38 34.39 5.61
CA PRO A 531 -12.18 33.42 6.69
C PRO A 531 -13.09 33.82 7.87
N ALA A 532 -14.33 33.34 7.85
CA ALA A 532 -15.32 33.57 8.89
C ALA A 532 -15.13 32.70 10.13
N VAL A 533 -13.95 32.12 10.33
CA VAL A 533 -13.54 31.55 11.63
C VAL A 533 -12.06 31.84 11.82
N PRO A 534 -11.67 32.60 12.85
CA PRO A 534 -10.25 32.81 13.14
C PRO A 534 -9.59 31.48 13.49
N LEU A 535 -8.42 31.25 12.89
CA LEU A 535 -7.56 30.05 13.04
C LEU A 535 -7.15 29.74 14.49
N HIS A 536 -7.62 30.48 15.48
CA HIS A 536 -7.32 30.29 16.91
C HIS A 536 -8.22 29.27 17.63
N THR A 537 -9.25 28.71 16.98
CA THR A 537 -10.14 27.72 17.59
C THR A 537 -9.93 26.28 17.09
N LEU A 538 -8.96 26.04 16.21
CA LEU A 538 -8.47 24.71 15.91
C LEU A 538 -7.25 24.46 16.78
N GLU A 539 -7.47 24.10 18.04
CA GLU A 539 -6.46 23.51 18.90
C GLU A 539 -5.94 22.22 18.24
N TYR A 540 -4.78 22.32 17.59
CA TYR A 540 -3.94 21.17 17.27
C TYR A 540 -3.14 20.85 18.53
N PRO A 541 -3.34 19.69 19.19
CA PRO A 541 -2.53 19.31 20.35
C PRO A 541 -1.21 18.65 19.91
N TRP A 542 -0.39 19.41 19.22
CA TRP A 542 0.99 19.00 18.91
C TRP A 542 1.86 20.24 19.09
N VAL A 543 2.63 20.25 20.15
CA VAL A 543 3.64 21.21 20.61
C VAL A 543 3.20 21.98 21.85
N GLU A 544 3.28 21.32 23.01
CA GLU A 544 3.80 21.94 24.20
C GLU A 544 5.16 21.29 24.49
N TYR A 545 6.21 21.87 23.93
CA TYR A 545 7.55 21.76 24.51
C TYR A 545 7.68 22.86 25.57
N SER A 546 7.58 22.49 26.84
CA SER A 546 8.08 23.30 27.94
C SER A 546 9.60 23.48 27.78
N PRO A 547 10.11 24.72 27.83
CA PRO A 547 11.55 24.91 27.92
C PRO A 547 12.01 24.52 29.33
N VAL A 548 12.79 23.45 29.43
CA VAL A 548 13.57 23.16 30.65
C VAL A 548 14.63 24.23 30.74
N SER A 549 14.45 25.13 31.71
CA SER A 549 15.46 26.09 32.12
C SER A 549 16.65 25.36 32.77
N PHE A 550 17.77 25.30 32.06
CA PHE A 550 19.07 25.11 32.74
C PHE A 550 19.43 26.41 33.45
N ARG A 551 19.41 26.38 34.77
CA ARG A 551 20.18 27.30 35.61
C ARG A 551 21.34 26.55 36.20
N SER A 552 22.50 27.09 35.94
CA SER A 552 23.84 26.99 36.62
C SER A 552 24.10 25.77 37.49
#